data_aaf5c934f11441b28c660267f2c4b16e
#
_entry.id   aaf5c934f11441b28c660267f2c4b16e
#
_cell.length_a   1.000
_cell.length_b   1.000
_cell.length_c   1.000
_cell.angle_alpha   90.00
_cell.angle_beta   90.00
_cell.angle_gamma   90.00
#
_symmetry.space_group_name_H-M   'P 1'
#
loop_
_entity.id
_entity.type
_entity.pdbx_description
1 polymer ?
#
loop_
_entity_poly.entity_id
_entity_poly.type
_entity_poly.pdbx_seq_one_letter_code
_entity_poly.pdbx_strand_id
1 'polypeptide(L)'
;MTFPNYINIKKRRSGHLFQGRYKAILVDRDSYLLELSRYIHLNPVRTKLVEKPQDYPYSSYSAYISRDKTDIVYRDLILSMVSESKKDAIYMYKDFVDMAIEGDLEDPLRNVYGGMILGGTRFIKEALNRIEEKNLDKEDISHRRALRAAYGFEEIMDSISVSILIYPWMR
;
A
#
# COMPACT_ATOMS: atom_id res chain seq x y z
N MET A 1 23.63 -5.41 19.20
CA MET A 1 22.56 -6.44 19.08
C MET A 1 21.59 -5.98 18.00
N THR A 2 21.25 -6.82 17.03
CA THR A 2 20.26 -6.49 15.98
C THR A 2 18.84 -6.65 16.50
N PHE A 3 17.87 -5.90 15.95
CA PHE A 3 16.46 -5.98 16.34
C PHE A 3 15.90 -7.42 16.29
N PRO A 4 16.14 -8.22 15.23
CA PRO A 4 15.70 -9.62 15.21
C PRO A 4 16.22 -10.46 16.38
N ASN A 5 17.49 -10.29 16.72
CA ASN A 5 18.08 -11.02 17.86
C ASN A 5 17.45 -10.62 19.20
N TYR A 6 17.21 -9.32 19.40
CA TYR A 6 16.53 -8.81 20.59
C TYR A 6 15.14 -9.43 20.76
N ILE A 7 14.33 -9.45 19.69
CA ILE A 7 12.99 -10.03 19.72
C ILE A 7 13.03 -11.54 19.99
N ASN A 8 13.94 -12.27 19.34
CA ASN A 8 14.08 -13.70 19.54
C ASN A 8 14.43 -14.04 20.99
N ILE A 9 15.37 -13.32 21.60
CA ILE A 9 15.74 -13.49 23.01
C ILE A 9 14.54 -13.16 23.92
N LYS A 10 13.92 -11.98 23.71
CA LYS A 10 12.79 -11.52 24.53
C LYS A 10 11.57 -12.47 24.47
N LYS A 11 11.31 -13.06 23.31
CA LYS A 11 10.18 -13.96 23.07
C LYS A 11 10.55 -15.45 23.18
N ARG A 12 11.80 -15.78 23.57
CA ARG A 12 12.33 -17.15 23.64
C ARG A 12 12.07 -17.94 22.37
N ARG A 13 12.31 -17.31 21.21
CA ARG A 13 12.13 -17.91 19.87
C ARG A 13 13.50 -18.13 19.23
N SER A 14 13.56 -19.12 18.33
CA SER A 14 14.70 -19.36 17.44
C SER A 14 14.25 -19.21 15.97
N GLY A 15 15.21 -18.92 15.08
CA GLY A 15 14.97 -18.80 13.65
C GLY A 15 14.83 -17.35 13.16
N HIS A 16 14.49 -17.22 11.89
CA HIS A 16 14.33 -15.90 11.25
C HIS A 16 13.07 -15.18 11.73
N LEU A 17 13.21 -13.90 12.09
CA LEU A 17 12.07 -13.06 12.44
C LEU A 17 11.21 -12.73 11.20
N PHE A 18 11.85 -12.53 10.07
CA PHE A 18 11.21 -12.25 8.78
C PHE A 18 11.42 -13.41 7.83
N GLN A 19 10.39 -13.81 7.10
CA GLN A 19 10.42 -14.94 6.18
C GLN A 19 11.08 -14.65 4.82
N GLY A 20 11.65 -13.46 4.65
CA GLY A 20 12.30 -13.07 3.40
C GLY A 20 12.59 -11.58 3.32
N ARG A 21 12.95 -11.13 2.14
CA ARG A 21 13.13 -9.70 1.85
C ARG A 21 11.78 -8.98 1.87
N TYR A 22 11.79 -7.67 2.17
CA TYR A 22 10.61 -6.84 2.00
C TYR A 22 10.13 -6.87 0.53
N LYS A 23 8.84 -6.73 0.35
CA LYS A 23 8.24 -6.54 -0.98
C LYS A 23 7.79 -5.10 -1.10
N ALA A 24 8.14 -4.45 -2.20
CA ALA A 24 7.67 -3.12 -2.54
C ALA A 24 6.71 -3.21 -3.73
N ILE A 25 5.65 -2.42 -3.68
CA ILE A 25 4.71 -2.28 -4.79
C ILE A 25 4.73 -0.83 -5.22
N LEU A 26 4.99 -0.59 -6.50
CA LEU A 26 4.84 0.72 -7.12
C LEU A 26 3.35 0.97 -7.33
N VAL A 27 2.83 2.06 -6.80
CA VAL A 27 1.39 2.36 -6.82
C VAL A 27 1.13 3.62 -7.64
N ASP A 28 0.17 3.53 -8.56
CA ASP A 28 -0.40 4.70 -9.22
C ASP A 28 -1.17 5.53 -8.18
N ARG A 29 -0.60 6.69 -7.85
CA ARG A 29 -1.10 7.56 -6.80
C ARG A 29 -2.54 8.00 -7.04
N ASP A 30 -2.79 8.51 -8.24
CA ASP A 30 -4.04 9.21 -8.52
C ASP A 30 -5.21 8.22 -8.67
N SER A 31 -4.92 6.99 -9.11
CA SER A 31 -5.94 5.96 -9.32
C SER A 31 -6.17 5.04 -8.11
N TYR A 32 -5.15 4.81 -7.28
CA TYR A 32 -5.22 3.73 -6.27
C TYR A 32 -4.91 4.16 -4.83
N LEU A 33 -4.28 5.33 -4.60
CA LEU A 33 -3.79 5.68 -3.26
C LEU A 33 -4.91 5.82 -2.23
N LEU A 34 -6.05 6.41 -2.62
CA LEU A 34 -7.19 6.60 -1.73
C LEU A 34 -7.81 5.26 -1.31
N GLU A 35 -8.07 4.37 -2.29
CA GLU A 35 -8.61 3.04 -2.03
C GLU A 35 -7.65 2.18 -1.21
N LEU A 36 -6.36 2.28 -1.50
CA LEU A 36 -5.34 1.56 -0.78
C LEU A 36 -5.24 2.03 0.68
N SER A 37 -5.38 3.34 0.93
CA SER A 37 -5.41 3.87 2.30
C SER A 37 -6.61 3.33 3.09
N ARG A 38 -7.80 3.26 2.48
CA ARG A 38 -8.99 2.65 3.06
C ARG A 38 -8.77 1.17 3.38
N TYR A 39 -8.23 0.43 2.41
CA TYR A 39 -7.93 -0.99 2.58
C TYR A 39 -7.00 -1.24 3.78
N ILE A 40 -5.93 -0.43 3.92
CA ILE A 40 -4.98 -0.55 5.03
C ILE A 40 -5.67 -0.26 6.36
N HIS A 41 -6.47 0.80 6.43
CA HIS A 41 -7.15 1.20 7.66
C HIS A 41 -8.25 0.21 8.08
N LEU A 42 -8.88 -0.48 7.13
CA LEU A 42 -9.87 -1.52 7.41
C LEU A 42 -9.27 -2.91 7.63
N ASN A 43 -7.99 -3.11 7.38
CA ASN A 43 -7.35 -4.43 7.55
C ASN A 43 -7.56 -5.03 8.96
N PRO A 44 -7.43 -4.28 10.08
CA PRO A 44 -7.71 -4.82 11.41
C PRO A 44 -9.17 -5.28 11.61
N VAL A 45 -10.13 -4.61 10.96
CA VAL A 45 -11.55 -5.01 10.99
C VAL A 45 -11.77 -6.27 10.16
N ARG A 46 -11.21 -6.32 8.95
CA ARG A 46 -11.29 -7.49 8.05
C ARG A 46 -10.69 -8.75 8.67
N THR A 47 -9.61 -8.59 9.42
CA THR A 47 -8.96 -9.70 10.15
C THR A 47 -9.62 -9.98 11.51
N LYS A 48 -10.74 -9.30 11.83
CA LYS A 48 -11.52 -9.48 13.08
C LYS A 48 -10.72 -9.23 14.36
N LEU A 49 -9.70 -8.36 14.29
CA LEU A 49 -8.94 -7.93 15.47
C LEU A 49 -9.71 -6.88 16.27
N VAL A 50 -10.49 -6.06 15.60
CA VAL A 50 -11.36 -5.02 16.17
C VAL A 50 -12.65 -4.93 15.35
N GLU A 51 -13.70 -4.34 15.93
CA GLU A 51 -14.97 -4.10 15.23
C GLU A 51 -14.92 -2.80 14.40
N LYS A 52 -14.20 -1.80 14.88
CA LYS A 52 -14.07 -0.50 14.21
C LYS A 52 -12.60 -0.13 14.03
N PRO A 53 -12.21 0.52 12.92
CA PRO A 53 -10.81 0.80 12.62
C PRO A 53 -10.14 1.74 13.64
N GLN A 54 -10.91 2.64 14.28
CA GLN A 54 -10.40 3.53 15.33
C GLN A 54 -10.01 2.81 16.62
N ASP A 55 -10.52 1.60 16.84
CA ASP A 55 -10.26 0.82 18.06
C ASP A 55 -8.90 0.09 17.99
N TYR A 56 -8.23 0.12 16.80
CA TYR A 56 -6.92 -0.48 16.62
C TYR A 56 -5.80 0.54 16.86
N PRO A 57 -5.09 0.49 18.00
CA PRO A 57 -4.15 1.54 18.40
C PRO A 57 -2.87 1.60 17.57
N TYR A 58 -2.59 0.55 16.78
CA TYR A 58 -1.38 0.47 15.95
C TYR A 58 -1.62 0.87 14.48
N SER A 59 -2.76 1.51 14.20
CA SER A 59 -3.10 2.07 12.89
C SER A 59 -2.88 3.58 12.84
N SER A 60 -2.54 4.10 11.67
CA SER A 60 -2.55 5.54 11.40
C SER A 60 -3.97 6.12 11.27
N TYR A 61 -5.03 5.30 11.24
CA TYR A 61 -6.40 5.75 11.01
C TYR A 61 -6.85 6.84 11.99
N SER A 62 -6.57 6.67 13.29
CA SER A 62 -6.92 7.66 14.31
C SER A 62 -6.31 9.04 14.02
N ALA A 63 -5.10 9.08 13.45
CA ALA A 63 -4.48 10.32 13.04
C ALA A 63 -5.20 10.96 11.82
N TYR A 64 -5.77 10.15 10.91
CA TYR A 64 -6.52 10.66 9.76
C TYR A 64 -7.84 11.31 10.14
N ILE A 65 -8.53 10.79 11.15
CA ILE A 65 -9.84 11.29 11.60
C ILE A 65 -9.74 12.29 12.75
N SER A 66 -8.55 12.50 13.36
CA SER A 66 -8.33 13.51 14.38
C SER A 66 -8.25 14.91 13.78
N ARG A 67 -8.66 15.92 14.55
CA ARG A 67 -8.42 17.33 14.22
C ARG A 67 -7.00 17.77 14.52
N ASP A 68 -6.34 17.08 15.44
CA ASP A 68 -4.98 17.40 15.86
C ASP A 68 -3.96 16.92 14.82
N LYS A 69 -2.94 17.74 14.57
CA LYS A 69 -1.80 17.33 13.76
C LYS A 69 -0.94 16.36 14.55
N THR A 70 -0.48 15.32 13.90
CA THR A 70 0.56 14.43 14.43
C THR A 70 1.78 14.55 13.52
N ASP A 71 2.97 14.65 14.10
CA ASP A 71 4.22 14.76 13.35
C ASP A 71 4.67 13.40 12.75
N ILE A 72 4.01 12.32 13.17
CA ILE A 72 4.37 10.95 12.77
C ILE A 72 3.67 10.53 11.48
N VAL A 73 2.47 11.08 11.19
CA VAL A 73 1.64 10.65 10.06
C VAL A 73 1.43 11.80 9.09
N TYR A 74 1.94 11.65 7.86
CA TYR A 74 1.68 12.58 6.77
C TYR A 74 0.37 12.19 6.07
N ARG A 75 -0.72 12.88 6.43
CA ARG A 75 -2.08 12.62 5.94
C ARG A 75 -2.60 13.62 4.91
N ASP A 76 -1.93 14.78 4.80
CA ASP A 76 -2.42 15.91 4.00
C ASP A 76 -2.59 15.53 2.52
N LEU A 77 -1.72 14.68 1.98
CA LEU A 77 -1.83 14.22 0.60
C LEU A 77 -3.15 13.46 0.34
N ILE A 78 -3.45 12.47 1.16
CA ILE A 78 -4.66 11.65 0.98
C ILE A 78 -5.93 12.46 1.30
N LEU A 79 -5.90 13.27 2.33
CA LEU A 79 -7.04 14.13 2.67
C LEU A 79 -7.33 15.17 1.59
N SER A 80 -6.31 15.72 0.93
CA SER A 80 -6.50 16.65 -0.19
C SER A 80 -7.13 16.02 -1.44
N MET A 81 -7.04 14.69 -1.59
CA MET A 81 -7.74 13.97 -2.67
C MET A 81 -9.25 13.87 -2.43
N VAL A 82 -9.69 14.06 -1.18
CA VAL A 82 -11.11 13.97 -0.80
C VAL A 82 -11.78 15.34 -0.79
N SER A 83 -11.10 16.38 -0.27
CA SER A 83 -11.62 17.75 -0.25
C SER A 83 -10.50 18.77 -0.05
N GLU A 84 -10.67 19.98 -0.60
CA GLU A 84 -9.77 21.11 -0.36
C GLU A 84 -9.91 21.66 1.08
N SER A 85 -11.10 21.56 1.66
CA SER A 85 -11.38 21.95 3.05
C SER A 85 -10.86 20.89 4.01
N LYS A 86 -9.86 21.20 4.82
CA LYS A 86 -9.28 20.24 5.79
C LYS A 86 -10.31 19.63 6.74
N LYS A 87 -11.31 20.42 7.17
CA LYS A 87 -12.35 19.94 8.07
C LYS A 87 -13.27 18.93 7.37
N ASP A 88 -13.68 19.26 6.16
CA ASP A 88 -14.57 18.41 5.38
C ASP A 88 -13.84 17.16 4.89
N ALA A 89 -12.56 17.28 4.53
CA ALA A 89 -11.72 16.14 4.14
C ALA A 89 -11.65 15.07 5.24
N ILE A 90 -11.48 15.47 6.50
CA ILE A 90 -11.47 14.55 7.65
C ILE A 90 -12.82 13.82 7.76
N TYR A 91 -13.92 14.57 7.67
CA TYR A 91 -15.25 14.00 7.78
C TYR A 91 -15.56 13.06 6.60
N MET A 92 -15.31 13.54 5.38
CA MET A 92 -15.55 12.74 4.16
C MET A 92 -14.66 11.49 4.10
N TYR A 93 -13.41 11.59 4.54
CA TYR A 93 -12.52 10.43 4.62
C TYR A 93 -13.03 9.40 5.63
N LYS A 94 -13.49 9.86 6.79
CA LYS A 94 -14.09 8.96 7.78
C LYS A 94 -15.31 8.25 7.20
N ASP A 95 -16.22 8.98 6.57
CA ASP A 95 -17.43 8.44 5.94
C ASP A 95 -17.08 7.43 4.84
N PHE A 96 -16.10 7.76 3.99
CA PHE A 96 -15.57 6.88 2.96
C PHE A 96 -15.02 5.55 3.51
N VAL A 97 -14.39 5.56 4.67
CA VAL A 97 -13.90 4.34 5.33
C VAL A 97 -15.07 3.58 5.98
N ASP A 98 -15.96 4.28 6.69
CA ASP A 98 -17.06 3.67 7.43
C ASP A 98 -18.06 2.97 6.49
N MET A 99 -18.37 3.54 5.33
CA MET A 99 -19.23 2.92 4.30
C MET A 99 -18.75 1.53 3.85
N ALA A 100 -17.48 1.25 3.99
CA ALA A 100 -16.88 0.01 3.54
C ALA A 100 -16.70 -1.04 4.65
N ILE A 101 -17.11 -0.74 5.89
CA ILE A 101 -17.03 -1.70 7.01
C ILE A 101 -17.93 -2.91 6.76
N GLU A 102 -19.15 -2.69 6.26
CA GLU A 102 -20.15 -3.74 6.00
C GLU A 102 -20.08 -4.28 4.57
N GLY A 103 -19.30 -3.62 3.69
CA GLY A 103 -19.20 -3.99 2.29
C GLY A 103 -18.16 -5.08 2.02
N ASP A 104 -18.35 -5.80 0.91
CA ASP A 104 -17.34 -6.70 0.37
C ASP A 104 -16.25 -5.87 -0.32
N LEU A 105 -15.25 -5.45 0.48
CA LEU A 105 -14.10 -4.70 -0.02
C LEU A 105 -13.25 -5.60 -0.89
N GLU A 106 -13.24 -5.32 -2.18
CA GLU A 106 -12.25 -5.91 -3.06
C GLU A 106 -10.84 -5.58 -2.57
N ASP A 107 -9.99 -6.58 -2.59
CA ASP A 107 -8.59 -6.40 -2.28
C ASP A 107 -7.92 -5.66 -3.46
N PRO A 108 -7.52 -4.37 -3.30
CA PRO A 108 -6.92 -3.62 -4.39
C PRO A 108 -5.59 -4.24 -4.86
N LEU A 109 -4.98 -5.10 -4.05
CA LEU A 109 -3.74 -5.76 -4.37
C LEU A 109 -3.92 -7.00 -5.26
N ARG A 110 -5.17 -7.44 -5.55
CA ARG A 110 -5.41 -8.53 -6.52
C ARG A 110 -4.95 -8.16 -7.92
N ASN A 111 -4.98 -6.88 -8.27
CA ASN A 111 -4.65 -6.36 -9.59
C ASN A 111 -3.18 -5.91 -9.71
N VAL A 112 -2.30 -6.36 -8.81
CA VAL A 112 -0.87 -6.03 -8.86
C VAL A 112 -0.19 -6.76 -10.02
N TYR A 113 0.23 -6.01 -11.02
CA TYR A 113 0.95 -6.52 -12.18
C TYR A 113 2.34 -7.04 -11.77
N GLY A 114 2.65 -8.28 -12.15
CA GLY A 114 3.94 -8.92 -11.86
C GLY A 114 4.32 -8.95 -10.37
N GLY A 115 3.37 -8.73 -9.46
CA GLY A 115 3.61 -8.67 -8.02
C GLY A 115 4.32 -7.39 -7.55
N MET A 116 4.44 -6.37 -8.42
CA MET A 116 5.25 -5.18 -8.15
C MET A 116 4.60 -3.84 -8.54
N ILE A 117 3.63 -3.80 -9.45
CA ILE A 117 3.04 -2.56 -9.97
C ILE A 117 1.53 -2.60 -9.82
N LEU A 118 0.95 -1.63 -9.12
CA LEU A 118 -0.47 -1.40 -8.99
C LEU A 118 -0.84 -0.10 -9.70
N GLY A 119 -1.49 -0.21 -10.83
CA GLY A 119 -1.82 0.96 -11.65
C GLY A 119 -2.60 0.60 -12.89
N GLY A 120 -3.08 1.62 -13.60
CA GLY A 120 -3.67 1.46 -14.91
C GLY A 120 -2.62 1.07 -15.97
N THR A 121 -3.11 0.62 -17.13
CA THR A 121 -2.29 0.05 -18.21
C THR A 121 -1.14 0.96 -18.65
N ARG A 122 -1.38 2.25 -18.75
CA ARG A 122 -0.35 3.24 -19.12
C ARG A 122 0.70 3.39 -18.02
N PHE A 123 0.30 3.49 -16.75
CA PHE A 123 1.23 3.55 -15.62
C PHE A 123 2.19 2.36 -15.61
N ILE A 124 1.65 1.16 -15.82
CA ILE A 124 2.43 -0.07 -15.89
C ILE A 124 3.48 0.04 -17.01
N LYS A 125 3.09 0.51 -18.20
CA LYS A 125 3.99 0.67 -19.35
C LYS A 125 5.14 1.64 -19.06
N GLU A 126 4.86 2.84 -18.52
CA GLU A 126 5.94 3.78 -18.18
C GLU A 126 6.85 3.24 -17.08
N ALA A 127 6.30 2.57 -16.07
CA ALA A 127 7.10 1.95 -15.04
C ALA A 127 8.07 0.92 -15.64
N LEU A 128 7.58 0.10 -16.58
CA LEU A 128 8.40 -0.89 -17.28
C LEU A 128 9.47 -0.23 -18.15
N ASN A 129 9.12 0.81 -18.93
CA ASN A 129 10.07 1.55 -19.76
C ASN A 129 11.19 2.18 -18.91
N ARG A 130 10.84 2.78 -17.78
CA ARG A 130 11.85 3.35 -16.86
C ARG A 130 12.79 2.30 -16.24
N ILE A 131 12.31 1.09 -16.04
CA ILE A 131 13.12 -0.05 -15.58
C ILE A 131 14.10 -0.48 -16.67
N GLU A 132 13.65 -0.48 -17.94
CA GLU A 132 14.49 -0.85 -19.08
C GLU A 132 15.57 0.19 -19.40
N GLU A 133 15.20 1.48 -19.38
CA GLU A 133 16.13 2.60 -19.62
C GLU A 133 17.26 2.68 -18.59
N LYS A 134 17.01 2.35 -17.34
CA LYS A 134 18.01 2.43 -16.27
C LYS A 134 19.05 1.32 -16.29
N ASN A 135 19.01 0.36 -17.21
CA ASN A 135 19.96 -0.76 -17.29
C ASN A 135 20.31 -1.35 -15.90
N LEU A 136 19.28 -1.49 -15.06
CA LEU A 136 19.43 -2.02 -13.71
C LEU A 136 20.05 -3.41 -13.82
N ASP A 137 21.18 -3.62 -13.15
CA ASP A 137 21.94 -4.84 -13.17
C ASP A 137 21.06 -6.07 -13.03
N LYS A 138 21.34 -7.09 -13.86
CA LYS A 138 20.47 -8.28 -14.05
C LYS A 138 20.19 -9.06 -12.77
N GLU A 139 20.96 -8.85 -11.71
CA GLU A 139 20.84 -9.58 -10.43
C GLU A 139 19.78 -9.00 -9.49
N ASP A 140 19.43 -7.72 -9.59
CA ASP A 140 18.49 -7.07 -8.64
C ASP A 140 17.00 -7.28 -8.99
N ILE A 141 16.69 -7.82 -10.17
CA ILE A 141 15.31 -7.99 -10.61
C ILE A 141 14.91 -9.47 -10.63
N SER A 142 14.76 -10.08 -9.46
CA SER A 142 14.24 -11.46 -9.35
C SER A 142 12.83 -11.63 -9.96
N HIS A 143 12.10 -10.53 -10.20
CA HIS A 143 10.75 -10.55 -10.78
C HIS A 143 10.69 -10.11 -12.26
N ARG A 144 11.82 -9.82 -12.91
CA ARG A 144 11.85 -9.39 -14.32
C ARG A 144 11.22 -10.43 -15.27
N ARG A 145 11.37 -11.74 -14.98
CA ARG A 145 10.71 -12.81 -15.74
C ARG A 145 9.18 -12.80 -15.52
N ALA A 146 8.72 -12.58 -14.30
CA ALA A 146 7.29 -12.50 -13.98
C ALA A 146 6.64 -11.28 -14.64
N LEU A 147 7.33 -10.13 -14.66
CA LEU A 147 6.87 -8.92 -15.33
C LEU A 147 6.73 -9.10 -16.85
N ARG A 148 7.65 -9.83 -17.48
CA ARG A 148 7.60 -10.11 -18.94
C ARG A 148 6.61 -11.21 -19.33
N ALA A 149 6.35 -12.17 -18.44
CA ALA A 149 5.48 -13.30 -18.73
C ALA A 149 3.98 -13.01 -18.50
N ALA A 150 3.65 -11.93 -17.77
CA ALA A 150 2.27 -11.69 -17.35
C ALA A 150 1.36 -11.12 -18.44
N TYR A 151 1.90 -10.46 -19.49
CA TYR A 151 1.07 -9.94 -20.60
C TYR A 151 1.86 -9.78 -21.90
N GLY A 152 1.20 -10.10 -23.02
CA GLY A 152 1.63 -9.70 -24.36
C GLY A 152 1.66 -8.17 -24.48
N PHE A 153 2.67 -7.65 -25.12
CA PHE A 153 3.07 -6.22 -25.12
C PHE A 153 2.02 -5.26 -25.73
N GLU A 154 0.98 -5.78 -26.38
CA GLU A 154 -0.01 -4.98 -27.14
C GLU A 154 -1.23 -4.52 -26.29
N GLU A 155 -1.46 -5.10 -25.12
CA GLU A 155 -2.62 -4.75 -24.26
C GLU A 155 -2.36 -3.59 -23.30
N ILE A 156 -1.13 -3.04 -23.28
CA ILE A 156 -0.69 -2.11 -22.24
C ILE A 156 -0.64 -0.67 -22.81
N MET A 157 -1.73 -0.10 -23.22
CA MET A 157 -1.76 1.29 -23.75
C MET A 157 -2.93 2.09 -23.18
N ASP A 158 -2.70 2.90 -22.17
CA ASP A 158 -3.22 4.23 -21.81
C ASP A 158 -3.29 4.59 -20.31
N SER A 159 -2.73 5.76 -19.93
CA SER A 159 -2.76 6.66 -18.72
C SER A 159 -1.82 6.46 -17.48
N ILE A 160 -1.11 7.53 -16.95
CA ILE A 160 -0.09 7.47 -15.85
C ILE A 160 0.01 8.64 -14.86
N SER A 161 0.30 8.30 -13.55
CA SER A 161 0.97 9.10 -12.50
C SER A 161 1.58 8.22 -11.37
N VAL A 162 2.71 8.59 -10.73
CA VAL A 162 3.56 7.68 -9.91
C VAL A 162 3.62 7.97 -8.40
N SER A 163 3.47 6.94 -7.53
CA SER A 163 3.87 6.92 -6.11
C SER A 163 4.36 5.55 -5.64
N ILE A 164 5.28 5.49 -4.67
CA ILE A 164 5.87 4.26 -4.14
C ILE A 164 5.33 3.98 -2.74
N LEU A 165 4.88 2.75 -2.48
CA LEU A 165 4.45 2.29 -1.16
C LEU A 165 5.23 1.01 -0.76
N ILE A 166 5.79 1.00 0.46
CA ILE A 166 6.58 -0.13 0.98
C ILE A 166 5.75 -0.84 2.06
N TYR A 167 5.48 -2.14 1.87
CA TYR A 167 4.77 -2.97 2.83
C TYR A 167 5.69 -4.02 3.46
N PRO A 168 5.84 -4.01 4.80
CA PRO A 168 6.59 -5.08 5.49
C PRO A 168 5.76 -6.31 5.90
N TRP A 169 4.42 -6.26 5.84
CA TRP A 169 3.57 -7.27 6.46
C TRP A 169 2.37 -7.65 5.60
N MET A 170 2.49 -8.67 4.75
CA MET A 170 1.34 -9.40 4.20
C MET A 170 1.65 -10.89 4.09
N ARG A 171 1.26 -11.61 5.12
CA ARG A 171 0.69 -12.96 5.11
C ARG A 171 -0.17 -13.14 6.34
#